data_0bcac145bbed4a2045ef97416cc43a4f
#
_entry.id   0bcac145bbed4a2045ef97416cc43a4f
#
_cell.length_a   1.000
_cell.length_b   1.000
_cell.length_c   1.000
_cell.angle_alpha   90.00
_cell.angle_beta   90.00
_cell.angle_gamma   90.00
#
_symmetry.space_group_name_H-M   'P 1'
#
loop_
_entity.id
_entity.type
_entity.pdbx_description
1 polymer ?
#
loop_
_entity_poly.entity_id
_entity_poly.type
_entity_poly.pdbx_seq_one_letter_code
_entity_poly.pdbx_strand_id
1 'polypeptide(L)'
;SVTNTSSLKLILIEPKGYEDCTKLVDCLKARKPVIINLEKLETESARKIFDFLSGATYALSGNVQKIANNIFIFAPENVAVSAQQPSISNVADVDDKNPCR
;
A
#
# COMPACT_ATOMS: atom_id res chain seq x y z
N SER A 1 -1.00 -21.77 9.83
CA SER A 1 -2.03 -21.64 10.02
C SER A 1 -2.82 -20.68 9.42
N VAL A 2 -3.74 -21.05 9.04
CA VAL A 2 -4.53 -20.27 8.54
C VAL A 2 -5.00 -19.26 9.27
N THR A 3 -4.99 -19.37 10.44
CA THR A 3 -5.50 -18.40 11.21
C THR A 3 -4.83 -17.15 11.00
N ASN A 4 -3.68 -17.14 10.48
CA ASN A 4 -3.06 -15.94 10.30
C ASN A 4 -3.65 -15.07 9.30
N THR A 5 -4.42 -15.58 8.43
CA THR A 5 -4.98 -14.73 7.45
C THR A 5 -5.95 -13.81 8.07
N SER A 6 -6.54 -14.19 9.14
CA SER A 6 -7.53 -13.33 9.74
C SER A 6 -6.88 -12.14 10.37
N SER A 7 -5.62 -12.19 10.66
CA SER A 7 -5.02 -11.06 11.29
C SER A 7 -4.34 -10.18 10.25
N LEU A 8 -4.39 -10.53 8.99
CA LEU A 8 -3.77 -9.73 7.99
C LEU A 8 -4.75 -8.67 7.57
N LYS A 9 -4.44 -7.43 7.79
CA LYS A 9 -5.30 -6.36 7.40
C LYS A 9 -4.69 -5.58 6.29
N LEU A 10 -5.51 -5.22 5.33
CA LEU A 10 -5.08 -4.34 4.27
C LEU A 10 -5.56 -2.95 4.64
N ILE A 11 -4.67 -2.01 4.65
CA ILE A 11 -4.98 -0.67 5.07
C ILE A 11 -4.98 0.24 3.87
N LEU A 12 -6.07 0.99 3.70
CA LEU A 12 -6.16 1.91 2.59
C LEU A 12 -5.76 3.28 3.04
N ILE A 13 -4.82 3.88 2.36
CA ILE A 13 -4.30 5.17 2.72
C ILE A 13 -4.41 6.12 1.55
N GLU A 14 -4.83 7.35 1.84
CA GLU A 14 -4.87 8.40 0.84
C GLU A 14 -3.86 9.44 1.25
N PRO A 15 -2.65 9.38 0.73
CA PRO A 15 -1.65 10.34 1.14
C PRO A 15 -2.05 11.73 0.71
N LYS A 16 -1.73 12.71 1.51
CA LYS A 16 -2.07 14.06 1.19
C LYS A 16 -0.96 14.77 0.47
N GLY A 17 0.22 14.27 0.53
CA GLY A 17 1.34 14.86 -0.16
C GLY A 17 2.55 13.99 -0.04
N TYR A 18 3.62 14.41 -0.69
CA TYR A 18 4.83 13.63 -0.72
C TYR A 18 5.40 13.43 0.68
N GLU A 19 5.13 14.34 1.58
CA GLU A 19 5.67 14.23 2.92
C GLU A 19 5.12 13.03 3.69
N ASP A 20 4.07 12.41 3.20
CA ASP A 20 3.54 11.23 3.88
C ASP A 20 4.29 9.97 3.48
N CYS A 21 5.19 10.07 2.51
CA CYS A 21 5.85 8.88 1.99
C CYS A 21 6.68 8.13 3.01
N THR A 22 7.35 8.85 3.89
CA THR A 22 8.19 8.14 4.84
C THR A 22 7.36 7.29 5.77
N LYS A 23 6.15 7.75 6.10
CA LYS A 23 5.31 6.96 6.97
C LYS A 23 4.87 5.70 6.25
N LEU A 24 4.66 5.80 4.95
CA LEU A 24 4.24 4.65 4.19
C LEU A 24 5.38 3.65 4.05
N VAL A 25 6.60 4.13 3.92
CA VAL A 25 7.74 3.24 3.87
C VAL A 25 7.89 2.54 5.21
N ASP A 26 7.57 3.22 6.30
CA ASP A 26 7.65 2.58 7.60
C ASP A 26 6.67 1.40 7.68
N CYS A 27 5.53 1.51 7.04
CA CYS A 27 4.60 0.40 6.99
C CYS A 27 5.25 -0.78 6.28
N LEU A 28 5.90 -0.50 5.15
CA LEU A 28 6.51 -1.57 4.38
C LEU A 28 7.68 -2.20 5.12
N LYS A 29 8.43 -1.39 5.85
CA LYS A 29 9.53 -1.92 6.63
C LYS A 29 9.00 -2.79 7.77
N ALA A 30 7.81 -2.48 8.24
CA ALA A 30 7.20 -3.28 9.30
C ALA A 30 6.47 -4.49 8.71
N ARG A 31 6.65 -4.73 7.39
CA ARG A 31 6.08 -5.87 6.71
C ARG A 31 4.58 -5.84 6.64
N LYS A 32 4.03 -4.65 6.47
CA LYS A 32 2.60 -4.48 6.35
C LYS A 32 2.27 -3.99 4.95
N PRO A 33 1.43 -4.69 4.22
CA PRO A 33 1.04 -4.22 2.89
C PRO A 33 0.07 -3.07 3.00
N VAL A 34 0.15 -2.14 2.08
CA VAL A 34 -0.74 -0.99 2.10
C VAL A 34 -1.35 -0.77 0.73
N ILE A 35 -2.56 -0.29 0.70
CA ILE A 35 -3.20 0.10 -0.53
C ILE A 35 -3.21 1.61 -0.55
N ILE A 36 -2.67 2.19 -1.59
CA ILE A 36 -2.53 3.62 -1.70
C ILE A 36 -3.44 4.14 -2.78
N ASN A 37 -4.30 5.08 -2.41
CA ASN A 37 -5.20 5.69 -3.36
C ASN A 37 -4.67 7.07 -3.69
N LEU A 38 -4.30 7.29 -4.94
CA LEU A 38 -3.73 8.54 -5.37
C LEU A 38 -4.68 9.38 -6.19
N GLU A 39 -5.94 8.98 -6.22
CA GLU A 39 -6.90 9.68 -7.06
C GLU A 39 -7.09 11.14 -6.76
N LYS A 40 -6.95 11.53 -5.54
CA LYS A 40 -7.21 12.90 -5.17
C LYS A 40 -6.02 13.83 -5.31
N LEU A 41 -4.92 13.31 -5.75
CA LEU A 41 -3.73 14.12 -5.88
C LEU A 41 -3.54 14.61 -7.31
N GLU A 42 -2.84 15.70 -7.46
CA GLU A 42 -2.50 16.17 -8.78
C GLU A 42 -1.56 15.15 -9.41
N THR A 43 -1.57 15.10 -10.71
CA THR A 43 -0.81 14.10 -11.44
C THR A 43 0.65 14.07 -11.07
N GLU A 44 1.25 15.23 -10.94
CA GLU A 44 2.65 15.25 -10.64
C GLU A 44 2.96 14.78 -9.24
N SER A 45 2.13 15.14 -8.28
CA SER A 45 2.32 14.67 -6.92
C SER A 45 2.11 13.18 -6.83
N ALA A 46 1.09 12.69 -7.53
CA ALA A 46 0.81 11.27 -7.53
C ALA A 46 1.97 10.49 -8.11
N ARG A 47 2.57 11.02 -9.18
CA ARG A 47 3.69 10.34 -9.79
C ARG A 47 4.89 10.29 -8.87
N LYS A 48 5.18 11.36 -8.17
CA LYS A 48 6.33 11.39 -7.29
C LYS A 48 6.14 10.37 -6.17
N ILE A 49 4.94 10.30 -5.63
CA ILE A 49 4.68 9.36 -4.55
C ILE A 49 4.78 7.94 -5.06
N PHE A 50 4.21 7.68 -6.22
CA PHE A 50 4.26 6.35 -6.79
C PHE A 50 5.71 5.92 -7.05
N ASP A 51 6.50 6.80 -7.63
CA ASP A 51 7.88 6.47 -7.96
C ASP A 51 8.69 6.21 -6.69
N PHE A 52 8.50 7.04 -5.68
CA PHE A 52 9.24 6.86 -4.45
C PHE A 52 8.86 5.55 -3.77
N LEU A 53 7.56 5.28 -3.67
CA LEU A 53 7.13 4.07 -3.00
C LEU A 53 7.46 2.81 -3.79
N SER A 54 7.47 2.91 -5.11
CA SER A 54 7.84 1.77 -5.93
C SER A 54 9.31 1.43 -5.71
N GLY A 55 10.16 2.45 -5.67
CA GLY A 55 11.57 2.22 -5.43
C GLY A 55 11.82 1.64 -4.05
N ALA A 56 11.13 2.17 -3.05
CA ALA A 56 11.29 1.67 -1.69
C ALA A 56 10.82 0.23 -1.60
N THR A 57 9.72 -0.09 -2.24
CA THR A 57 9.18 -1.44 -2.21
C THR A 57 10.13 -2.40 -2.89
N TYR A 58 10.70 -1.98 -4.00
CA TYR A 58 11.64 -2.84 -4.70
C TYR A 58 12.85 -3.08 -3.82
N ALA A 59 13.35 -2.06 -3.15
CA ALA A 59 14.52 -2.20 -2.29
C ALA A 59 14.24 -3.16 -1.14
N LEU A 60 12.98 -3.28 -0.74
CA LEU A 60 12.62 -4.18 0.32
C LEU A 60 12.19 -5.54 -0.21
N SER A 61 12.47 -5.81 -1.47
CA SER A 61 12.15 -7.07 -2.11
C SER A 61 10.64 -7.33 -2.18
N GLY A 62 9.89 -6.28 -2.24
CA GLY A 62 8.45 -6.41 -2.32
C GLY A 62 7.96 -6.27 -3.73
N ASN A 63 6.67 -6.06 -3.89
CA ASN A 63 6.13 -5.86 -5.21
C ASN A 63 4.96 -4.88 -5.18
N VAL A 64 4.61 -4.38 -6.34
CA VAL A 64 3.59 -3.37 -6.49
C VAL A 64 2.60 -3.87 -7.51
N GLN A 65 1.32 -3.76 -7.22
CA GLN A 65 0.28 -4.17 -8.15
C GLN A 65 -0.74 -3.06 -8.30
N LYS A 66 -1.17 -2.79 -9.51
CA LYS A 66 -2.19 -1.80 -9.73
C LYS A 66 -3.52 -2.53 -9.59
N ILE A 67 -4.40 -2.06 -8.75
CA ILE A 67 -5.68 -2.73 -8.57
C ILE A 67 -6.83 -1.90 -9.10
N ALA A 68 -6.61 -0.63 -9.36
CA ALA A 68 -7.63 0.19 -10.00
C ALA A 68 -6.92 1.44 -10.49
N ASN A 69 -7.66 2.32 -11.13
CA ASN A 69 -7.05 3.52 -11.67
C ASN A 69 -6.53 4.36 -10.50
N ASN A 70 -5.26 4.64 -10.50
CA ASN A 70 -4.59 5.41 -9.44
C ASN A 70 -4.69 4.76 -8.06
N ILE A 71 -4.91 3.48 -8.01
CA ILE A 71 -4.92 2.76 -6.74
C ILE A 71 -4.01 1.56 -6.87
N PHE A 72 -3.06 1.48 -5.95
CA PHE A 72 -2.04 0.44 -6.02
C PHE A 72 -1.85 -0.24 -4.67
N ILE A 73 -1.45 -1.48 -4.69
CA ILE A 73 -1.09 -2.14 -3.45
C ILE A 73 0.42 -2.33 -3.47
N PHE A 74 1.04 -1.95 -2.37
CA PHE A 74 2.48 -2.09 -2.21
C PHE A 74 2.68 -3.14 -1.12
N ALA A 75 3.34 -4.21 -1.45
CA ALA A 75 3.47 -5.34 -0.54
C ALA A 75 4.93 -5.65 -0.25
N PRO A 76 5.26 -5.85 0.99
CA PRO A 76 6.65 -6.18 1.35
C PRO A 76 6.97 -7.61 1.01
N GLU A 77 8.21 -7.98 1.23
CA GLU A 77 8.70 -9.25 0.78
C GLU A 77 7.93 -10.43 1.27
N ASN A 78 7.50 -10.42 2.48
CA ASN A 78 6.88 -11.58 3.06
C ASN A 78 5.39 -11.69 2.76
N VAL A 79 4.86 -10.83 1.90
CA VAL A 79 3.45 -10.86 1.62
C VAL A 79 3.24 -11.12 0.14
N ALA A 80 2.46 -12.14 -0.17
CA ALA A 80 2.19 -12.46 -1.55
C ALA A 80 0.92 -11.77 -1.98
N VAL A 81 0.92 -11.19 -3.17
CA VAL A 81 -0.24 -10.52 -3.68
C VAL A 81 -0.62 -11.15 -5.00
N SER A 82 -1.87 -11.52 -5.12
CA SER A 82 -2.34 -12.15 -6.34
C SER A 82 -3.06 -11.13 -7.18
N ALA A 83 -2.56 -10.83 -8.30
CA ALA A 83 -3.15 -9.84 -9.15
C ALA A 83 -4.44 -10.26 -9.77
N GLN A 84 -4.74 -11.53 -9.76
CA GLN A 84 -5.94 -11.89 -10.34
C GLN A 84 -7.07 -11.83 -9.43
N GLN A 85 -6.93 -11.40 -8.22
CA GLN A 85 -8.01 -11.32 -7.31
C GLN A 85 -8.46 -9.94 -7.16
N PRO A 86 -9.45 -9.54 -7.82
CA PRO A 86 -9.89 -8.20 -7.76
C PRO A 86 -10.76 -7.86 -6.62
N SER A 87 -10.87 -8.62 -5.63
CA SER A 87 -11.80 -8.36 -4.60
C SER A 87 -11.41 -7.26 -3.71
N ILE A 88 -11.43 -6.07 -4.18
CA ILE A 88 -11.12 -4.95 -3.35
C ILE A 88 -12.18 -4.79 -2.32
N SER A 89 -13.33 -5.29 -2.56
CA SER A 89 -14.40 -5.17 -1.60
C SER A 89 -14.03 -5.81 -0.28
N ASN A 90 -13.01 -6.63 -0.27
CA ASN A 90 -12.63 -7.25 0.97
C ASN A 90 -11.76 -6.38 1.81
N VAL A 91 -11.41 -5.24 1.32
CA VAL A 91 -10.59 -4.34 2.09
C VAL A 91 -11.54 -3.66 3.04
N ALA A 92 -11.58 -4.08 4.22
CA ALA A 92 -12.53 -3.58 5.11
C ALA A 92 -12.17 -2.40 5.88
N ASP A 93 -10.97 -2.20 6.17
CA ASP A 93 -10.63 -1.14 7.05
C ASP A 93 -9.95 0.00 6.40
N VAL A 94 -10.44 1.16 6.69
CA VAL A 94 -9.78 2.35 6.23
C VAL A 94 -9.37 3.04 7.51
N ASP A 95 -8.11 3.10 7.76
CA ASP A 95 -7.66 3.64 9.01
C ASP A 95 -6.80 4.84 8.75
N ASP A 96 -7.25 6.00 9.14
CA ASP A 96 -6.52 7.17 8.93
C ASP A 96 -5.57 7.46 10.00
N LYS A 97 -5.60 6.70 11.11
CA LYS A 97 -4.78 7.02 12.17
C LYS A 97 -3.63 6.19 12.18
N ASN A 98 -2.59 6.35 12.11
CA ASN A 98 -1.40 5.58 12.32
C ASN A 98 -1.45 4.16 11.90
N PRO A 99 -1.70 3.89 10.68
CA PRO A 99 -1.84 2.52 10.24
C PRO A 99 -0.60 1.67 10.45
N CYS A 100 0.52 2.25 10.59
CA CYS A 100 1.74 1.51 10.70
C CYS A 100 2.35 1.55 12.06
N ARG A 101 1.61 1.98 13.01
CA ARG A 101 2.14 2.04 14.35
C ARG A 101 1.72 0.88 15.15
#